data_3904f52d3cf048e3d9c6251ced38a400
#
_entry.id   3904f52d3cf048e3d9c6251ced38a400
#
_cell.length_a   1.000
_cell.length_b   1.000
_cell.length_c   1.000
_cell.angle_alpha   90.00
_cell.angle_beta   90.00
_cell.angle_gamma   90.00
#
_symmetry.space_group_name_H-M   'P 1'
#
loop_
_entity.id
_entity.type
_entity.pdbx_description
1 polymer ?
#
loop_
_entity_poly.entity_id
_entity_poly.type
_entity_poly.pdbx_seq_one_letter_code
_entity_poly.pdbx_strand_id
1 'polypeptide(L)'
;MLAVGRALILNPRILLLDEPLEGLAPIIVDELLAALRRIIREEGMAAILVEQNAQKILAVTDRAVILERGSIVHQGDSAALRADRGVLETFLGVTDAGPRRKRQ
;
A
#
# COMPACT_ATOMS: atom_id res chain seq x y z
N MET A 1 -10.19 -9.11 -7.12
CA MET A 1 -11.13 -9.35 -6.01
C MET A 1 -11.35 -10.81 -5.73
N LEU A 2 -11.59 -11.60 -6.76
CA LEU A 2 -11.81 -13.03 -6.53
C LEU A 2 -10.61 -13.70 -5.87
N ALA A 3 -9.41 -13.33 -6.29
CA ALA A 3 -8.22 -13.93 -5.71
C ALA A 3 -8.08 -13.63 -4.22
N VAL A 4 -8.45 -12.42 -3.82
CA VAL A 4 -8.42 -12.03 -2.42
C VAL A 4 -9.43 -12.85 -1.63
N GLY A 5 -10.64 -13.02 -2.18
CA GLY A 5 -11.65 -13.82 -1.52
C GLY A 5 -11.21 -15.26 -1.34
N ARG A 6 -10.58 -15.83 -2.35
CA ARG A 6 -10.09 -17.21 -2.26
C ARG A 6 -9.03 -17.35 -1.19
N ALA A 7 -8.13 -16.38 -1.09
CA ALA A 7 -7.10 -16.42 -0.07
C ALA A 7 -7.70 -16.35 1.32
N LEU A 8 -8.71 -15.51 1.50
CA LEU A 8 -9.35 -15.36 2.80
C LEU A 8 -10.11 -16.60 3.26
N ILE A 9 -10.64 -17.36 2.31
CA ILE A 9 -11.34 -18.58 2.63
C ILE A 9 -10.41 -19.59 3.31
N LEU A 10 -9.10 -19.49 3.02
CA LEU A 10 -8.13 -20.43 3.59
C LEU A 10 -7.77 -20.08 5.04
N ASN A 11 -8.33 -18.99 5.59
CA ASN A 11 -8.08 -18.57 6.95
C ASN A 11 -6.60 -18.39 7.26
N PRO A 12 -5.89 -17.57 6.47
CA PRO A 12 -4.45 -17.45 6.66
C PRO A 12 -4.10 -16.61 7.87
N ARG A 13 -2.92 -16.80 8.42
CA ARG A 13 -2.39 -15.92 9.44
C ARG A 13 -1.69 -14.74 8.83
N ILE A 14 -1.11 -14.92 7.66
CA ILE A 14 -0.45 -13.87 6.90
C ILE A 14 -1.01 -13.88 5.50
N LEU A 15 -1.42 -12.73 5.04
CA LEU A 15 -1.97 -12.56 3.71
C LEU A 15 -0.98 -11.77 2.88
N LEU A 16 -0.55 -12.32 1.76
CA LEU A 16 0.37 -11.64 0.87
C LEU A 16 -0.36 -11.25 -0.40
N LEU A 17 -0.44 -9.96 -0.67
CA LEU A 17 -1.15 -9.45 -1.83
C LEU A 17 -0.19 -8.68 -2.73
N ASP A 18 -0.05 -9.13 -3.95
CA ASP A 18 0.85 -8.54 -4.92
C ASP A 18 0.06 -7.70 -5.91
N GLU A 19 0.18 -6.40 -5.78
CA GLU A 19 -0.51 -5.42 -6.62
C GLU A 19 -2.01 -5.69 -6.71
N PRO A 20 -2.68 -5.82 -5.57
CA PRO A 20 -4.10 -6.18 -5.58
C PRO A 20 -4.99 -5.06 -6.13
N LEU A 21 -4.47 -3.84 -6.24
CA LEU A 21 -5.26 -2.70 -6.68
C LEU A 21 -5.16 -2.43 -8.17
N GLU A 22 -4.28 -3.13 -8.86
CA GLU A 22 -4.05 -2.88 -10.25
C GLU A 22 -5.28 -3.14 -11.09
N GLY A 23 -5.62 -2.20 -11.95
CA GLY A 23 -6.76 -2.34 -12.84
C GLY A 23 -8.12 -2.06 -12.22
N LEU A 24 -8.16 -1.68 -10.94
CA LEU A 24 -9.42 -1.41 -10.28
C LEU A 24 -9.77 0.07 -10.33
N ALA A 25 -11.06 0.37 -10.39
CA ALA A 25 -11.54 1.74 -10.35
C ALA A 25 -11.26 2.32 -8.95
N PRO A 26 -11.04 3.64 -8.86
CA PRO A 26 -10.68 4.25 -7.57
C PRO A 26 -11.65 3.95 -6.44
N ILE A 27 -12.94 3.94 -6.71
CA ILE A 27 -13.90 3.68 -5.65
C ILE A 27 -13.81 2.23 -5.18
N ILE A 28 -13.49 1.32 -6.09
CA ILE A 28 -13.31 -0.08 -5.73
C ILE A 28 -12.04 -0.25 -4.90
N VAL A 29 -11.00 0.50 -5.24
CA VAL A 29 -9.75 0.48 -4.48
C VAL A 29 -10.02 0.86 -3.03
N ASP A 30 -10.75 1.96 -2.83
CA ASP A 30 -11.04 2.43 -1.48
C ASP A 30 -11.86 1.41 -0.70
N GLU A 31 -12.85 0.81 -1.36
CA GLU A 31 -13.69 -0.19 -0.70
C GLU A 31 -12.89 -1.44 -0.34
N LEU A 32 -12.02 -1.87 -1.25
CA LEU A 32 -11.21 -3.05 -0.99
C LEU A 32 -10.25 -2.82 0.17
N LEU A 33 -9.58 -1.68 0.19
CA LEU A 33 -8.63 -1.40 1.27
C LEU A 33 -9.34 -1.28 2.61
N ALA A 34 -10.52 -0.66 2.65
CA ALA A 34 -11.27 -0.55 3.88
C ALA A 34 -11.71 -1.93 4.38
N ALA A 35 -12.13 -2.79 3.47
CA ALA A 35 -12.56 -4.14 3.83
C ALA A 35 -11.38 -4.96 4.35
N LEU A 36 -10.23 -4.87 3.68
CA LEU A 36 -9.04 -5.60 4.11
C LEU A 36 -8.59 -5.15 5.49
N ARG A 37 -8.58 -3.83 5.72
CA ARG A 37 -8.15 -3.32 7.01
C ARG A 37 -9.06 -3.82 8.12
N ARG A 38 -10.36 -3.85 7.87
CA ARG A 38 -11.31 -4.34 8.86
C ARG A 38 -11.11 -5.82 9.14
N ILE A 39 -10.95 -6.62 8.10
CA ILE A 39 -10.77 -8.06 8.26
C ILE A 39 -9.48 -8.36 9.01
N ILE A 40 -8.39 -7.67 8.66
CA ILE A 40 -7.11 -7.86 9.33
C ILE A 40 -7.24 -7.56 10.81
N ARG A 41 -7.94 -6.48 11.13
CA ARG A 41 -8.10 -6.09 12.52
C ARG A 41 -8.99 -7.09 13.29
N GLU A 42 -10.09 -7.50 12.69
CA GLU A 42 -11.03 -8.38 13.37
C GLU A 42 -10.51 -9.79 13.51
N GLU A 43 -9.80 -10.28 12.50
CA GLU A 43 -9.31 -11.65 12.52
C GLU A 43 -7.92 -11.78 13.12
N GLY A 44 -7.27 -10.68 13.43
CA GLY A 44 -5.96 -10.75 14.03
C GLY A 44 -4.88 -11.25 13.11
N MET A 45 -5.04 -11.10 11.80
CA MET A 45 -4.03 -11.56 10.86
C MET A 45 -3.12 -10.43 10.43
N ALA A 46 -1.98 -10.76 9.86
CA ALA A 46 -1.07 -9.79 9.28
C ALA A 46 -1.22 -9.81 7.77
N ALA A 47 -0.87 -8.71 7.13
CA ALA A 47 -0.93 -8.64 5.68
C ALA A 47 0.25 -7.87 5.15
N ILE A 48 0.75 -8.29 3.99
CA ILE A 48 1.80 -7.60 3.27
C ILE A 48 1.23 -7.23 1.92
N LEU A 49 1.24 -5.94 1.62
CA LEU A 49 0.77 -5.46 0.32
C LEU A 49 1.94 -4.94 -0.48
N VAL A 50 2.07 -5.41 -1.70
CA VAL A 50 3.09 -4.94 -2.62
C VAL A 50 2.37 -4.07 -3.64
N GLU A 51 2.66 -2.78 -3.65
CA GLU A 51 1.94 -1.83 -4.49
C GLU A 51 2.80 -0.68 -4.92
N GLN A 52 2.47 -0.09 -6.06
CA GLN A 52 3.14 1.09 -6.53
C GLN A 52 2.39 2.36 -6.14
N ASN A 53 1.12 2.26 -5.82
CA ASN A 53 0.31 3.41 -5.43
C ASN A 53 0.54 3.70 -3.96
N ALA A 54 1.61 4.43 -3.68
CA ALA A 54 2.07 4.64 -2.32
C ALA A 54 1.07 5.36 -1.43
N GLN A 55 0.40 6.36 -1.97
CA GLN A 55 -0.51 7.13 -1.14
C GLN A 55 -1.65 6.30 -0.59
N LYS A 56 -2.20 5.41 -1.41
CA LYS A 56 -3.28 4.54 -0.96
C LYS A 56 -2.79 3.55 0.09
N ILE A 57 -1.62 2.97 -0.14
CA ILE A 57 -1.08 1.96 0.75
C ILE A 57 -0.67 2.55 2.09
N LEU A 58 -0.02 3.70 2.08
CA LEU A 58 0.45 4.29 3.33
C LEU A 58 -0.69 4.74 4.23
N ALA A 59 -1.86 4.97 3.66
CA ALA A 59 -3.01 5.38 4.43
C ALA A 59 -3.61 4.24 5.25
N VAL A 60 -3.36 3.00 4.85
CA VAL A 60 -4.01 1.84 5.48
C VAL A 60 -3.03 0.84 6.09
N THR A 61 -1.74 1.12 6.06
CA THR A 61 -0.74 0.20 6.59
C THR A 61 -0.07 0.80 7.82
N ASP A 62 0.58 -0.07 8.60
CA ASP A 62 1.27 0.36 9.80
C ASP A 62 2.74 0.66 9.53
N ARG A 63 3.38 -0.15 8.72
CA ARG A 63 4.78 0.04 8.37
C ARG A 63 4.96 -0.15 6.88
N ALA A 64 5.99 0.45 6.35
CA ALA A 64 6.26 0.36 4.92
C ALA A 64 7.75 0.18 4.67
N VAL A 65 8.05 -0.50 3.58
CA VAL A 65 9.41 -0.71 3.11
C VAL A 65 9.43 -0.31 1.65
N ILE A 66 10.37 0.53 1.27
CA ILE A 66 10.53 0.94 -0.12
C ILE A 66 11.69 0.19 -0.72
N LEU A 67 11.41 -0.50 -1.82
CA LEU A 67 12.42 -1.28 -2.52
C LEU A 67 12.76 -0.63 -3.84
N GLU A 68 14.03 -0.69 -4.19
CA GLU A 68 14.48 -0.20 -5.46
C GLU A 68 15.51 -1.17 -5.97
N ARG A 69 15.24 -1.79 -7.11
CA ARG A 69 16.15 -2.75 -7.73
C ARG A 69 16.57 -3.86 -6.77
N GLY A 70 15.60 -4.34 -5.99
CA GLY A 70 15.87 -5.45 -5.09
C GLY A 70 16.49 -5.08 -3.76
N SER A 71 16.70 -3.79 -3.51
CA SER A 71 17.31 -3.35 -2.26
C SER A 71 16.34 -2.47 -1.49
N ILE A 72 16.41 -2.55 -0.16
CA ILE A 72 15.63 -1.68 0.68
C ILE A 72 16.30 -0.32 0.73
N VAL A 73 15.61 0.71 0.26
CA VAL A 73 16.17 2.07 0.27
C VAL A 73 15.57 2.93 1.37
N HIS A 74 14.47 2.50 1.97
CA HIS A 74 13.87 3.25 3.08
C HIS A 74 12.85 2.35 3.77
N GLN A 75 12.69 2.52 5.08
CA GLN A 75 11.66 1.81 5.81
C GLN A 75 11.29 2.58 7.05
N GLY A 76 10.08 2.37 7.54
CA GLY A 76 9.61 3.05 8.73
C GLY A 76 8.10 2.96 8.87
N ASP A 77 7.58 3.74 9.81
CA ASP A 77 6.14 3.79 10.01
C ASP A 77 5.47 4.42 8.81
N SER A 78 4.33 3.86 8.41
CA SER A 78 3.60 4.38 7.26
C SER A 78 3.18 5.83 7.46
N ALA A 79 2.76 6.18 8.68
CA ALA A 79 2.35 7.55 8.96
C ALA A 79 3.51 8.52 8.79
N ALA A 80 4.70 8.14 9.24
CA ALA A 80 5.88 8.98 9.10
C ALA A 80 6.27 9.16 7.64
N LEU A 81 6.23 8.06 6.88
CA LEU A 81 6.54 8.13 5.46
C LEU A 81 5.54 8.97 4.70
N ARG A 82 4.28 8.83 5.05
CA ARG A 82 3.23 9.58 4.39
C ARG A 82 3.41 11.08 4.58
N ALA A 83 3.97 11.49 5.69
CA ALA A 83 4.21 12.89 5.98
C ALA A 83 5.53 13.40 5.40
N ASP A 84 6.39 12.51 4.96
CA ASP A 84 7.72 12.90 4.46
C ASP A 84 7.70 13.07 2.96
N ARG A 85 7.46 14.29 2.51
CA ARG A 85 7.39 14.56 1.09
C ARG A 85 8.70 14.31 0.37
N GLY A 86 9.81 14.56 1.03
CA GLY A 86 11.12 14.34 0.41
C GLY A 86 11.31 12.89 0.03
N VAL A 87 10.97 11.98 0.93
CA VAL A 87 11.08 10.57 0.65
C VAL A 87 10.10 10.15 -0.43
N LEU A 88 8.85 10.62 -0.35
CA LEU A 88 7.85 10.27 -1.33
C LEU A 88 8.25 10.72 -2.73
N GLU A 89 8.79 11.91 -2.85
CA GLU A 89 9.22 12.41 -4.14
C GLU A 89 10.47 11.72 -4.64
N THR A 90 11.41 11.48 -3.75
CA THR A 90 12.68 10.89 -4.14
C THR A 90 12.56 9.46 -4.60
N PHE A 91 11.83 8.65 -3.84
CA PHE A 91 11.79 7.22 -4.12
C PHE A 91 10.54 6.75 -4.85
N LEU A 92 9.43 7.46 -4.67
CA LEU A 92 8.16 7.01 -5.23
C LEU A 92 7.61 7.92 -6.31
N GLY A 93 8.24 9.06 -6.53
CA GLY A 93 7.81 9.98 -7.57
C GLY A 93 6.44 10.58 -7.30
N VAL A 94 5.99 10.57 -6.05
CA VAL A 94 4.67 11.04 -5.69
C VAL A 94 4.72 12.51 -5.34
N THR A 95 3.77 13.29 -5.84
CA THR A 95 3.60 14.65 -5.40
C THR A 95 2.15 14.80 -5.03
N ASP A 96 1.88 15.69 -4.10
CA ASP A 96 0.49 15.93 -3.73
C ASP A 96 0.01 17.26 -4.26
N ALA A 97 0.74 17.82 -5.20
CA ALA A 97 0.35 19.09 -5.77
C ALA A 97 -0.17 18.94 -7.18
N GLY A 98 -0.79 17.85 -7.49
CA GLY A 98 -1.30 17.65 -8.84
C GLY A 98 -0.17 17.40 -9.80
N PRO A 99 -0.20 17.98 -10.98
CA PRO A 99 0.79 17.69 -11.98
C PRO A 99 2.18 17.94 -11.46
N ARG A 100 3.11 17.04 -11.76
CA ARG A 100 4.43 17.16 -11.28
C ARG A 100 5.10 18.30 -11.87
N ARG A 101 5.63 19.14 -11.04
CA ARG A 101 6.33 20.25 -11.51
C ARG A 101 7.67 19.82 -11.95
N LYS A 102 8.10 20.42 -12.98
CA LYS A 102 9.37 20.11 -13.47
C LYS A 102 10.43 20.41 -12.49
N ARG A 103 11.28 19.54 -12.26
CA ARG A 103 12.32 19.77 -11.34
C ARG A 103 13.39 20.40 -12.05
N GLN A 104 13.83 21.40 -11.65
CA GLN A 104 14.84 22.05 -12.41
C GLN A 104 16.18 21.88 -11.89
#